data_0918d4709fce7ae50b5fb1e98af7a0e2
#
_entry.id   0918d4709fce7ae50b5fb1e98af7a0e2
#
_cell.length_a   1.000
_cell.length_b   1.000
_cell.length_c   1.000
_cell.angle_alpha   90.00
_cell.angle_beta   90.00
_cell.angle_gamma   90.00
#
_symmetry.space_group_name_H-M   'P 1'
#
loop_
_entity.id
_entity.type
_entity.pdbx_description
1 polymer ?
#
loop_
_entity_poly.entity_id
_entity_poly.type
_entity_poly.pdbx_seq_one_letter_code
_entity_poly.pdbx_strand_id
1 'polypeptide(L)'
;MLAVSFVLEGVSFLQSARQARGEADVLQRDLIEHVMATSDPTLRAVFAEDSAALIGLLIAAAGLAGHQITDSVVPDAIGSILVGVLLGIIAIVLINRNRRFLVGQQVDPRVRQATLQALLELPEVERVTYLRLEFVGPRQLCVVADVDLSGDDAEPHLAVRLRDLEARVSSSPAVVDTTLSLSAPDEPSLVV
;
A
#
# COMPACT_ATOMS: atom_id res chain seq x y z
N MET A 1 29.52 20.27 3.48
CA MET A 1 28.07 20.24 3.40
C MET A 1 27.57 18.92 2.77
N LEU A 2 27.93 18.58 1.52
CA LEU A 2 27.46 17.33 0.85
C LEU A 2 27.64 16.04 1.66
N ALA A 3 28.79 15.86 2.35
CA ALA A 3 29.05 14.67 3.17
C ALA A 3 28.11 14.59 4.39
N VAL A 4 27.77 15.71 5.00
CA VAL A 4 26.84 15.76 6.13
C VAL A 4 25.41 15.41 5.65
N SER A 5 24.98 16.01 4.54
CA SER A 5 23.68 15.69 3.93
C SER A 5 23.62 14.22 3.55
N PHE A 6 24.67 13.66 2.95
CA PHE A 6 24.72 12.24 2.57
C PHE A 6 24.58 11.29 3.78
N VAL A 7 25.18 11.63 4.92
CA VAL A 7 25.04 10.82 6.14
C VAL A 7 23.63 10.93 6.69
N LEU A 8 23.04 12.13 6.73
CA LEU A 8 21.68 12.32 7.26
C LEU A 8 20.63 11.60 6.39
N GLU A 9 20.70 11.79 5.07
CA GLU A 9 19.83 11.11 4.11
C GLU A 9 20.05 9.59 4.14
N GLY A 10 21.31 9.15 4.29
CA GLY A 10 21.63 7.74 4.43
C GLY A 10 21.00 7.10 5.67
N VAL A 11 20.94 7.79 6.80
CA VAL A 11 20.29 7.31 8.02
C VAL A 11 18.78 7.22 7.80
N SER A 12 18.15 8.25 7.22
CA SER A 12 16.72 8.25 6.89
C SER A 12 16.37 7.10 5.95
N PHE A 13 17.11 6.96 4.86
CA PHE A 13 16.95 5.86 3.91
C PHE A 13 17.06 4.47 4.56
N LEU A 14 18.07 4.27 5.44
CA LEU A 14 18.24 2.99 6.14
C LEU A 14 17.07 2.69 7.08
N GLN A 15 16.47 3.69 7.70
CA GLN A 15 15.29 3.52 8.54
C GLN A 15 14.06 3.13 7.71
N SER A 16 13.78 3.86 6.62
CA SER A 16 12.67 3.56 5.72
C SER A 16 12.84 2.20 5.04
N ALA A 17 14.08 1.85 4.62
CA ALA A 17 14.39 0.56 4.03
C ALA A 17 14.22 -0.61 5.02
N ARG A 18 14.61 -0.44 6.29
CA ARG A 18 14.40 -1.47 7.33
C ARG A 18 12.93 -1.68 7.62
N GLN A 19 12.16 -0.61 7.73
CA GLN A 19 10.71 -0.70 7.93
C GLN A 19 10.05 -1.42 6.75
N ALA A 20 10.32 -0.98 5.52
CA ALA A 20 9.78 -1.60 4.31
C ALA A 20 10.18 -3.07 4.17
N ARG A 21 11.42 -3.44 4.54
CA ARG A 21 11.89 -4.82 4.50
C ARG A 21 11.17 -5.71 5.52
N GLY A 22 10.96 -5.21 6.75
CA GLY A 22 10.20 -5.96 7.76
C GLY A 22 8.76 -6.27 7.32
N GLU A 23 8.11 -5.33 6.62
CA GLU A 23 6.77 -5.53 6.07
C GLU A 23 6.78 -6.46 4.84
N ALA A 24 7.79 -6.34 3.98
CA ALA A 24 7.98 -7.19 2.80
C ALA A 24 8.19 -8.66 3.18
N ASP A 25 9.00 -8.93 4.21
CA ASP A 25 9.30 -10.28 4.70
C ASP A 25 8.02 -10.99 5.20
N VAL A 26 7.15 -10.26 5.91
CA VAL A 26 5.84 -10.79 6.37
C VAL A 26 4.95 -11.19 5.18
N LEU A 27 5.02 -10.44 4.07
CA LEU A 27 4.22 -10.67 2.88
C LEU A 27 4.93 -11.56 1.82
N GLN A 28 6.14 -12.06 2.13
CA GLN A 28 6.97 -12.84 1.21
C GLN A 28 7.17 -12.15 -0.16
N ARG A 29 7.53 -10.85 -0.13
CA ARG A 29 7.75 -10.01 -1.31
C ARG A 29 9.15 -9.42 -1.32
N ASP A 30 9.62 -9.06 -2.51
CA ASP A 30 10.81 -8.25 -2.65
C ASP A 30 10.57 -6.81 -2.14
N LEU A 31 11.63 -6.20 -1.59
CA LEU A 31 11.57 -4.85 -1.02
C LEU A 31 10.96 -3.82 -2.00
N ILE A 32 11.43 -3.82 -3.25
CA ILE A 32 10.98 -2.86 -4.27
C ILE A 32 9.52 -3.14 -4.65
N GLU A 33 9.16 -4.41 -4.81
CA GLU A 33 7.77 -4.82 -5.08
C GLU A 33 6.86 -4.37 -3.94
N HIS A 34 7.28 -4.60 -2.68
CA HIS A 34 6.51 -4.17 -1.51
C HIS A 34 6.32 -2.66 -1.48
N VAL A 35 7.39 -1.86 -1.61
CA VAL A 35 7.31 -0.39 -1.61
C VAL A 35 6.39 0.12 -2.72
N MET A 36 6.42 -0.50 -3.91
CA MET A 36 5.56 -0.11 -5.03
C MET A 36 4.10 -0.56 -4.85
N ALA A 37 3.84 -1.63 -4.10
CA ALA A 37 2.51 -2.19 -3.88
C ALA A 37 1.86 -1.75 -2.56
N THR A 38 2.66 -1.22 -1.60
CA THR A 38 2.15 -0.84 -0.28
C THR A 38 1.00 0.16 -0.35
N SER A 39 0.02 0.00 0.53
CA SER A 39 -1.08 0.95 0.73
C SER A 39 -0.67 2.16 1.57
N ASP A 40 0.55 2.17 2.14
CA ASP A 40 1.07 3.31 2.91
C ASP A 40 1.76 4.32 1.97
N PRO A 41 1.11 5.45 1.63
CA PRO A 41 1.68 6.46 0.75
C PRO A 41 2.90 7.15 1.38
N THR A 42 2.96 7.22 2.72
CA THR A 42 4.07 7.85 3.45
C THR A 42 5.33 7.03 3.33
N LEU A 43 5.26 5.72 3.59
CA LEU A 43 6.40 4.83 3.44
C LEU A 43 6.97 4.87 2.01
N ARG A 44 6.08 4.83 1.02
CA ARG A 44 6.46 4.92 -0.40
C ARG A 44 7.13 6.24 -0.74
N ALA A 45 6.55 7.37 -0.27
CA ALA A 45 7.09 8.70 -0.56
C ALA A 45 8.47 8.87 0.07
N VAL A 46 8.61 8.58 1.38
CA VAL A 46 9.88 8.70 2.11
C VAL A 46 10.97 7.82 1.47
N PHE A 47 10.67 6.54 1.18
CA PHE A 47 11.65 5.65 0.56
C PHE A 47 12.09 6.15 -0.83
N ALA A 48 11.16 6.63 -1.66
CA ALA A 48 11.48 7.13 -3.00
C ALA A 48 12.26 8.46 -2.93
N GLU A 49 11.87 9.36 -2.03
CA GLU A 49 12.50 10.67 -1.83
C GLU A 49 13.92 10.52 -1.30
N ASP A 50 14.12 9.72 -0.25
CA ASP A 50 15.46 9.46 0.33
C ASP A 50 16.37 8.76 -0.69
N SER A 51 15.84 7.81 -1.47
CA SER A 51 16.60 7.16 -2.55
C SER A 51 17.04 8.17 -3.62
N ALA A 52 16.13 9.06 -4.02
CA ALA A 52 16.43 10.10 -5.01
C ALA A 52 17.44 11.12 -4.46
N ALA A 53 17.32 11.50 -3.18
CA ALA A 53 18.25 12.41 -2.52
C ALA A 53 19.67 11.83 -2.49
N LEU A 54 19.85 10.56 -2.11
CA LEU A 54 21.15 9.90 -2.10
C LEU A 54 21.77 9.84 -3.51
N ILE A 55 20.99 9.43 -4.51
CA ILE A 55 21.44 9.42 -5.92
C ILE A 55 21.80 10.84 -6.38
N GLY A 56 20.96 11.82 -6.07
CA GLY A 56 21.16 13.23 -6.41
C GLY A 56 22.44 13.79 -5.79
N LEU A 57 22.73 13.46 -4.51
CA LEU A 57 23.97 13.86 -3.83
C LEU A 57 25.21 13.26 -4.49
N LEU A 58 25.13 12.00 -4.95
CA LEU A 58 26.24 11.37 -5.70
C LEU A 58 26.46 12.06 -7.04
N ILE A 59 25.40 12.38 -7.77
CA ILE A 59 25.47 13.11 -9.05
C ILE A 59 26.06 14.51 -8.83
N ALA A 60 25.59 15.23 -7.80
CA ALA A 60 26.10 16.56 -7.46
C ALA A 60 27.59 16.53 -7.05
N ALA A 61 27.98 15.52 -6.26
CA ALA A 61 29.39 15.33 -5.88
C ALA A 61 30.26 15.05 -7.12
N ALA A 62 29.79 14.23 -8.05
CA ALA A 62 30.50 13.94 -9.30
C ALA A 62 30.61 15.19 -10.20
N GLY A 63 29.52 15.98 -10.32
CA GLY A 63 29.52 17.26 -11.06
C GLY A 63 30.52 18.26 -10.50
N LEU A 64 30.53 18.41 -9.17
CA LEU A 64 31.47 19.29 -8.48
C LEU A 64 32.95 18.83 -8.62
N ALA A 65 33.19 17.54 -8.49
CA ALA A 65 34.51 16.95 -8.71
C ALA A 65 34.97 17.15 -10.15
N GLY A 66 34.10 16.95 -11.13
CA GLY A 66 34.35 17.21 -12.54
C GLY A 66 34.70 18.68 -12.80
N HIS A 67 33.97 19.62 -12.18
CA HIS A 67 34.25 21.04 -12.24
C HIS A 67 35.69 21.35 -11.73
N GLN A 68 36.07 20.80 -10.57
CA GLN A 68 37.39 21.01 -9.98
C GLN A 68 38.54 20.42 -10.81
N ILE A 69 38.30 19.29 -11.50
CA ILE A 69 39.34 18.64 -12.32
C ILE A 69 39.53 19.33 -13.67
N THR A 70 38.41 19.80 -14.26
CA THR A 70 38.43 20.35 -15.64
C THR A 70 38.48 21.88 -15.72
N ASP A 71 38.37 22.56 -14.57
CA ASP A 71 38.20 24.03 -14.48
C ASP A 71 37.02 24.54 -15.34
N SER A 72 36.05 23.66 -15.63
CA SER A 72 34.86 23.93 -16.44
C SER A 72 33.61 23.84 -15.61
N VAL A 73 32.66 24.74 -15.83
CA VAL A 73 31.34 24.70 -15.19
C VAL A 73 30.40 23.67 -15.80
N VAL A 74 30.78 23.08 -16.96
CA VAL A 74 29.91 22.15 -17.72
C VAL A 74 29.57 20.88 -16.92
N PRO A 75 30.51 20.20 -16.23
CA PRO A 75 30.15 19.01 -15.45
C PRO A 75 29.14 19.29 -14.33
N ASP A 76 29.23 20.42 -13.64
CA ASP A 76 28.32 20.84 -12.58
C ASP A 76 26.91 21.16 -13.16
N ALA A 77 26.87 21.87 -14.28
CA ALA A 77 25.60 22.13 -14.99
C ALA A 77 24.91 20.85 -15.46
N ILE A 78 25.66 19.88 -16.00
CA ILE A 78 25.12 18.56 -16.36
C ILE A 78 24.60 17.83 -15.12
N GLY A 79 25.35 17.84 -14.02
CA GLY A 79 24.94 17.24 -12.74
C GLY A 79 23.62 17.83 -12.25
N SER A 80 23.48 19.15 -12.28
CA SER A 80 22.26 19.85 -11.86
C SER A 80 21.05 19.48 -12.73
N ILE A 81 21.22 19.37 -14.07
CA ILE A 81 20.18 18.93 -15.00
C ILE A 81 19.76 17.49 -14.68
N LEU A 82 20.71 16.58 -14.45
CA LEU A 82 20.42 15.19 -14.15
C LEU A 82 19.65 15.04 -12.82
N VAL A 83 20.00 15.80 -11.79
CA VAL A 83 19.25 15.85 -10.52
C VAL A 83 17.83 16.36 -10.77
N GLY A 84 17.65 17.43 -11.53
CA GLY A 84 16.34 17.95 -11.88
C GLY A 84 15.44 16.93 -12.61
N VAL A 85 16.02 16.21 -13.58
CA VAL A 85 15.31 15.12 -14.29
C VAL A 85 14.95 13.98 -13.35
N LEU A 86 15.86 13.54 -12.50
CA LEU A 86 15.63 12.49 -11.49
C LEU A 86 14.45 12.85 -10.59
N LEU A 87 14.44 14.06 -10.02
CA LEU A 87 13.36 14.53 -9.15
C LEU A 87 12.03 14.63 -9.91
N GLY A 88 12.05 15.07 -11.18
CA GLY A 88 10.86 15.09 -12.03
C GLY A 88 10.27 13.70 -12.24
N ILE A 89 11.10 12.69 -12.49
CA ILE A 89 10.66 11.29 -12.65
C ILE A 89 10.03 10.78 -11.35
N ILE A 90 10.69 10.99 -10.21
CA ILE A 90 10.16 10.57 -8.91
C ILE A 90 8.82 11.23 -8.61
N ALA A 91 8.70 12.53 -8.86
CA ALA A 91 7.43 13.25 -8.67
C ALA A 91 6.29 12.64 -9.52
N ILE A 92 6.53 12.35 -10.80
CA ILE A 92 5.55 11.72 -11.68
C ILE A 92 5.14 10.34 -11.16
N VAL A 93 6.11 9.52 -10.73
CA VAL A 93 5.85 8.18 -10.19
C VAL A 93 4.99 8.29 -8.93
N LEU A 94 5.32 9.18 -8.00
CA LEU A 94 4.57 9.37 -6.75
C LEU A 94 3.14 9.88 -7.03
N ILE A 95 2.98 10.86 -7.91
CA ILE A 95 1.65 11.38 -8.29
C ILE A 95 0.80 10.25 -8.91
N ASN A 96 1.35 9.48 -9.84
CA ASN A 96 0.62 8.38 -10.48
C ASN A 96 0.22 7.29 -9.49
N ARG A 97 1.05 7.01 -8.48
CA ARG A 97 0.75 6.01 -7.46
C ARG A 97 -0.27 6.52 -6.44
N ASN A 98 -0.12 7.76 -5.98
CA ASN A 98 -1.05 8.35 -5.02
C ASN A 98 -2.44 8.58 -5.63
N ARG A 99 -2.52 8.90 -6.93
CA ARG A 99 -3.81 9.03 -7.63
C ARG A 99 -4.64 7.75 -7.59
N ARG A 100 -4.01 6.58 -7.69
CA ARG A 100 -4.72 5.29 -7.63
C ARG A 100 -5.38 5.05 -6.28
N PHE A 101 -4.85 5.65 -5.23
CA PHE A 101 -5.41 5.59 -3.89
C PHE A 101 -6.76 6.31 -3.77
N LEU A 102 -6.92 7.42 -4.52
CA LEU A 102 -8.15 8.23 -4.52
C LEU A 102 -9.31 7.59 -5.30
N VAL A 103 -9.04 6.62 -6.15
CA VAL A 103 -10.05 5.93 -6.97
C VAL A 103 -10.35 4.50 -6.51
N GLY A 104 -9.97 4.14 -5.27
CA GLY A 104 -10.13 2.79 -4.73
C GLY A 104 -9.03 1.84 -5.25
N GLN A 105 -7.99 1.65 -4.45
CA GLN A 105 -6.94 0.70 -4.80
C GLN A 105 -7.45 -0.71 -4.55
N GLN A 106 -7.45 -1.55 -5.59
CA GLN A 106 -7.74 -2.98 -5.44
C GLN A 106 -6.73 -3.60 -4.46
N VAL A 107 -7.26 -4.39 -3.55
CA VAL A 107 -6.48 -5.11 -2.54
C VAL A 107 -5.73 -6.27 -3.20
N ASP A 108 -4.55 -6.58 -2.67
CA ASP A 108 -3.78 -7.73 -3.11
C ASP A 108 -4.60 -9.02 -3.09
N PRO A 109 -4.50 -9.88 -4.11
CA PRO A 109 -5.21 -11.15 -4.16
C PRO A 109 -5.02 -12.02 -2.91
N ARG A 110 -3.85 -12.00 -2.28
CA ARG A 110 -3.58 -12.74 -1.04
C ARG A 110 -4.40 -12.21 0.13
N VAL A 111 -4.53 -10.88 0.27
CA VAL A 111 -5.36 -10.26 1.30
C VAL A 111 -6.83 -10.57 1.04
N ARG A 112 -7.25 -10.56 -0.23
CA ARG A 112 -8.62 -10.95 -0.61
C ARG A 112 -8.91 -12.40 -0.24
N GLN A 113 -8.00 -13.32 -0.53
CA GLN A 113 -8.15 -14.74 -0.16
C GLN A 113 -8.18 -14.93 1.37
N ALA A 114 -7.27 -14.28 2.10
CA ALA A 114 -7.26 -14.36 3.56
C ALA A 114 -8.55 -13.81 4.18
N THR A 115 -9.10 -12.71 3.64
CA THR A 115 -10.38 -12.15 4.10
C THR A 115 -11.55 -13.08 3.78
N LEU A 116 -11.57 -13.67 2.58
CA LEU A 116 -12.58 -14.65 2.20
C LEU A 116 -12.57 -15.87 3.14
N GLN A 117 -11.37 -16.41 3.40
CA GLN A 117 -11.19 -17.51 4.32
C GLN A 117 -11.66 -17.16 5.74
N ALA A 118 -11.28 -15.98 6.24
CA ALA A 118 -11.69 -15.51 7.56
C ALA A 118 -13.22 -15.33 7.67
N LEU A 119 -13.91 -14.91 6.61
CA LEU A 119 -15.36 -14.84 6.58
C LEU A 119 -15.99 -16.23 6.60
N LEU A 120 -15.45 -17.18 5.84
CA LEU A 120 -15.95 -18.57 5.78
C LEU A 120 -15.66 -19.36 7.08
N GLU A 121 -14.69 -18.95 7.89
CA GLU A 121 -14.41 -19.54 9.20
C GLU A 121 -15.40 -19.10 10.29
N LEU A 122 -16.21 -18.08 10.02
CA LEU A 122 -17.26 -17.64 10.96
C LEU A 122 -18.42 -18.63 10.96
N PRO A 123 -18.85 -19.15 12.13
CA PRO A 123 -19.84 -20.21 12.22
C PRO A 123 -21.24 -19.82 11.72
N GLU A 124 -21.49 -18.51 11.63
CA GLU A 124 -22.74 -17.96 11.12
C GLU A 124 -22.78 -17.85 9.60
N VAL A 125 -21.63 -17.92 8.92
CA VAL A 125 -21.51 -17.76 7.47
C VAL A 125 -21.43 -19.13 6.80
N GLU A 126 -22.41 -19.44 5.98
CA GLU A 126 -22.44 -20.69 5.22
C GLU A 126 -21.67 -20.55 3.90
N ARG A 127 -21.83 -19.42 3.22
CA ARG A 127 -21.11 -19.11 1.97
C ARG A 127 -20.99 -17.60 1.76
N VAL A 128 -20.05 -17.21 0.91
CA VAL A 128 -19.84 -15.85 0.42
C VAL A 128 -19.98 -15.86 -1.09
N THR A 129 -20.83 -15.02 -1.65
CA THR A 129 -21.08 -14.95 -3.10
C THR A 129 -20.42 -13.74 -3.75
N TYR A 130 -20.23 -12.68 -2.98
CA TYR A 130 -19.53 -11.47 -3.41
C TYR A 130 -18.54 -10.99 -2.34
N LEU A 131 -17.38 -10.53 -2.76
CA LEU A 131 -16.39 -9.90 -1.87
C LEU A 131 -15.64 -8.80 -2.62
N ARG A 132 -15.81 -7.59 -2.16
CA ARG A 132 -15.09 -6.40 -2.59
C ARG A 132 -14.33 -5.80 -1.41
N LEU A 133 -13.04 -5.59 -1.61
CA LEU A 133 -12.16 -4.97 -0.63
C LEU A 133 -11.52 -3.75 -1.26
N GLU A 134 -11.57 -2.64 -0.56
CA GLU A 134 -10.95 -1.39 -1.00
C GLU A 134 -10.14 -0.77 0.13
N PHE A 135 -8.97 -0.23 -0.20
CA PHE A 135 -8.25 0.63 0.72
C PHE A 135 -8.88 2.02 0.71
N VAL A 136 -9.38 2.47 1.85
CA VAL A 136 -9.94 3.81 2.07
C VAL A 136 -8.97 4.73 2.81
N GLY A 137 -7.85 4.17 3.28
CA GLY A 137 -6.78 4.89 3.97
C GLY A 137 -5.51 4.03 4.06
N PRO A 138 -4.41 4.55 4.61
CA PRO A 138 -3.20 3.77 4.86
C PRO A 138 -3.51 2.59 5.77
N ARG A 139 -3.36 1.35 5.26
CA ARG A 139 -3.67 0.10 5.98
C ARG A 139 -5.13 -0.01 6.47
N GLN A 140 -6.04 0.75 5.88
CA GLN A 140 -7.45 0.79 6.24
C GLN A 140 -8.30 0.22 5.11
N LEU A 141 -9.02 -0.86 5.41
CA LEU A 141 -9.86 -1.59 4.48
C LEU A 141 -11.33 -1.26 4.72
N CYS A 142 -12.07 -1.10 3.63
CA CYS A 142 -13.52 -1.23 3.59
C CYS A 142 -13.86 -2.60 3.02
N VAL A 143 -14.76 -3.33 3.69
CA VAL A 143 -15.22 -4.67 3.32
C VAL A 143 -16.66 -4.59 2.88
N VAL A 144 -16.95 -5.01 1.65
CA VAL A 144 -18.32 -5.20 1.15
C VAL A 144 -18.46 -6.64 0.71
N ALA A 145 -19.42 -7.37 1.30
CA ALA A 145 -19.60 -8.77 0.98
C ALA A 145 -21.08 -9.15 0.99
N ASP A 146 -21.44 -10.08 0.11
CA ASP A 146 -22.71 -10.75 0.14
C ASP A 146 -22.50 -12.15 0.73
N VAL A 147 -23.24 -12.43 1.81
CA VAL A 147 -23.08 -13.64 2.62
C VAL A 147 -24.41 -14.37 2.75
N ASP A 148 -24.33 -15.69 2.82
CA ASP A 148 -25.43 -16.53 3.22
C ASP A 148 -25.24 -16.95 4.68
N LEU A 149 -26.23 -16.70 5.51
CA LEU A 149 -26.18 -17.02 6.93
C LEU A 149 -26.83 -18.38 7.19
N SER A 150 -26.19 -19.19 8.02
CA SER A 150 -26.71 -20.50 8.42
C SER A 150 -28.07 -20.39 9.13
N GLY A 151 -29.05 -21.18 8.68
CA GLY A 151 -30.39 -21.28 9.26
C GLY A 151 -31.45 -20.41 8.59
N ASP A 152 -32.73 -20.77 8.80
CA ASP A 152 -33.92 -20.09 8.26
C ASP A 152 -34.53 -19.17 9.31
N ASP A 153 -33.89 -18.02 9.57
CA ASP A 153 -34.38 -17.04 10.54
C ASP A 153 -35.41 -16.09 9.90
N ALA A 154 -36.38 -15.67 10.72
CA ALA A 154 -37.30 -14.60 10.32
C ALA A 154 -36.53 -13.27 10.14
N GLU A 155 -36.96 -12.44 9.17
CA GLU A 155 -36.34 -11.19 8.77
C GLU A 155 -35.84 -10.31 9.92
N PRO A 156 -36.58 -10.07 11.03
CA PRO A 156 -36.10 -9.26 12.15
C PRO A 156 -34.87 -9.85 12.85
N HIS A 157 -34.81 -11.17 13.01
CA HIS A 157 -33.66 -11.85 13.64
C HIS A 157 -32.46 -11.87 12.68
N LEU A 158 -32.70 -12.07 11.40
CA LEU A 158 -31.67 -12.04 10.37
C LEU A 158 -30.96 -10.68 10.30
N ALA A 159 -31.74 -9.58 10.39
CA ALA A 159 -31.19 -8.23 10.41
C ALA A 159 -30.28 -7.97 11.63
N VAL A 160 -30.65 -8.51 12.80
CA VAL A 160 -29.81 -8.40 14.01
C VAL A 160 -28.51 -9.19 13.85
N ARG A 161 -28.60 -10.45 13.38
CA ARG A 161 -27.41 -11.30 13.15
C ARG A 161 -26.45 -10.68 12.15
N LEU A 162 -26.97 -10.09 11.06
CA LEU A 162 -26.15 -9.42 10.06
C LEU A 162 -25.39 -8.22 10.66
N ARG A 163 -26.06 -7.42 11.50
CA ARG A 163 -25.43 -6.29 12.22
C ARG A 163 -24.38 -6.74 13.21
N ASP A 164 -24.62 -7.82 13.93
CA ASP A 164 -23.64 -8.39 14.87
C ASP A 164 -22.41 -8.92 14.10
N LEU A 165 -22.62 -9.51 12.94
CA LEU A 165 -21.54 -9.97 12.06
C LEU A 165 -20.71 -8.80 11.50
N GLU A 166 -21.37 -7.74 11.00
CA GLU A 166 -20.72 -6.50 10.57
C GLU A 166 -19.86 -5.90 11.69
N ALA A 167 -20.39 -5.79 12.90
CA ALA A 167 -19.67 -5.28 14.06
C ALA A 167 -18.44 -6.13 14.40
N ARG A 168 -18.55 -7.45 14.28
CA ARG A 168 -17.44 -8.38 14.53
C ARG A 168 -16.34 -8.23 13.47
N VAL A 169 -16.68 -8.17 12.19
CA VAL A 169 -15.71 -7.95 11.11
C VAL A 169 -15.05 -6.59 11.26
N SER A 170 -15.81 -5.54 11.58
CA SER A 170 -15.31 -4.18 11.82
C SER A 170 -14.46 -4.07 13.10
N SER A 171 -14.47 -5.05 14.00
CA SER A 171 -13.60 -5.05 15.18
C SER A 171 -12.12 -5.27 14.86
N SER A 172 -11.80 -5.73 13.65
CA SER A 172 -10.42 -5.86 13.18
C SER A 172 -9.77 -4.48 13.01
N PRO A 173 -8.56 -4.26 13.55
CA PRO A 173 -7.88 -2.96 13.45
C PRO A 173 -7.61 -2.49 12.01
N ALA A 174 -7.59 -3.43 11.06
CA ALA A 174 -7.37 -3.15 9.64
C ALA A 174 -8.67 -2.76 8.90
N VAL A 175 -9.84 -2.97 9.50
CA VAL A 175 -11.16 -2.74 8.88
C VAL A 175 -11.78 -1.48 9.46
N VAL A 176 -12.09 -0.52 8.60
CA VAL A 176 -12.72 0.76 9.01
C VAL A 176 -14.22 0.68 8.92
N ASP A 177 -14.69 -0.02 7.89
CA ASP A 177 -16.11 -0.16 7.63
C ASP A 177 -16.41 -1.51 7.00
N THR A 178 -17.57 -2.06 7.32
CA THR A 178 -18.06 -3.33 6.79
C THR A 178 -19.52 -3.18 6.42
N THR A 179 -19.84 -3.50 5.19
CA THR A 179 -21.21 -3.61 4.73
C THR A 179 -21.46 -5.04 4.27
N LEU A 180 -22.38 -5.71 4.92
CA LEU A 180 -22.80 -7.06 4.55
C LEU A 180 -24.23 -7.03 4.01
N SER A 181 -24.43 -7.76 2.91
CA SER A 181 -25.73 -8.02 2.32
C SER A 181 -26.00 -9.52 2.32
N LEU A 182 -27.25 -9.89 2.12
CA LEU A 182 -27.61 -11.31 1.98
C LEU A 182 -27.44 -11.74 0.54
N SER A 183 -26.89 -12.95 0.36
CA SER A 183 -26.79 -13.60 -0.95
C SER A 183 -28.15 -14.10 -1.41
N ALA A 184 -28.40 -14.03 -2.72
CA ALA A 184 -29.55 -14.75 -3.31
C ALA A 184 -29.25 -16.25 -3.41
N PRO A 185 -30.32 -17.13 -3.35
CA PRO A 185 -30.10 -18.57 -3.33
C PRO A 185 -29.42 -19.14 -4.58
N ASP A 186 -29.54 -18.48 -5.72
CA ASP A 186 -29.00 -18.87 -7.03
C ASP A 186 -27.60 -18.30 -7.34
N GLU A 187 -27.05 -17.48 -6.46
CA GLU A 187 -25.72 -16.90 -6.65
C GLU A 187 -24.61 -17.91 -6.38
N PRO A 188 -23.56 -17.98 -7.26
CA PRO A 188 -22.48 -18.92 -7.09
C PRO A 188 -21.57 -18.51 -5.92
N SER A 189 -21.13 -19.49 -5.13
CA SER A 189 -20.19 -19.29 -4.04
C SER A 189 -18.80 -18.92 -4.57
N LEU A 190 -18.11 -18.01 -3.88
CA LEU A 190 -16.68 -17.77 -4.08
C LEU A 190 -15.87 -18.95 -3.53
N VAL A 191 -14.85 -19.33 -4.26
CA VAL A 191 -13.93 -20.41 -3.88
C VAL A 191 -12.60 -19.78 -3.46
N VAL A 192 -12.03 -20.30 -2.37
CA VAL A 192 -10.71 -19.86 -1.82
C VAL A 192 -9.56 -20.30 -2.72
#